data_88e46ac961f4e5a7559b860819cfa166
#
_entry.id   88e46ac961f4e5a7559b860819cfa166
#
_cell.length_a   1.000
_cell.length_b   1.000
_cell.length_c   1.000
_cell.angle_alpha   90.00
_cell.angle_beta   90.00
_cell.angle_gamma   90.00
#
_symmetry.space_group_name_H-M   'P 1'
#
loop_
_entity.id
_entity.type
_entity.pdbx_description
1 polymer ?
#
loop_
_entity_poly.entity_id
_entity_poly.type
_entity_poly.pdbx_seq_one_letter_code
_entity_poly.pdbx_strand_id
1 'polypeptide(L)'
;KYSFKDDLYLCNVFNVNDYVDEYNEINKVMFYLRASGCNYEVKIIDVTNDILPTDLDDIGALAEGSFSGEGYITENLSTPYNIESGGKYAIIIKLSPKSSSSRIYIPYEGTFKWTKNSKEILPEINENESFFGTLDSLNNIAWNDCFSNDEYCDGNKGNLIIRPVLSKAKNVSDDIVLNPDTIIDTS
;
A
#
# COMPACT_ATOMS: atom_id res chain seq x y z
N LYS A 1 -14.08 1.09 18.15
CA LYS A 1 -12.95 0.33 17.53
C LYS A 1 -13.54 -0.88 16.84
N TYR A 2 -13.69 -0.81 15.53
CA TYR A 2 -14.29 -1.89 14.73
C TYR A 2 -13.24 -2.93 14.40
N SER A 3 -13.64 -4.21 14.42
CA SER A 3 -12.79 -5.34 14.02
C SER A 3 -13.55 -6.21 13.02
N PHE A 4 -12.82 -6.70 12.04
CA PHE A 4 -13.35 -7.52 10.95
C PHE A 4 -13.00 -8.98 11.19
N LYS A 5 -13.92 -9.87 10.80
CA LYS A 5 -13.78 -11.33 10.87
C LYS A 5 -13.66 -11.99 9.51
N ASP A 6 -13.96 -11.23 8.47
CA ASP A 6 -13.92 -11.61 7.06
C ASP A 6 -12.78 -10.86 6.37
N ASP A 7 -12.58 -11.11 5.10
CA ASP A 7 -11.55 -10.42 4.31
C ASP A 7 -11.74 -8.90 4.35
N LEU A 8 -10.64 -8.21 4.59
CA LEU A 8 -10.55 -6.76 4.62
C LEU A 8 -9.51 -6.30 3.61
N TYR A 9 -9.85 -5.31 2.82
CA TYR A 9 -8.96 -4.70 1.84
C TYR A 9 -8.59 -3.30 2.32
N LEU A 10 -7.30 -3.00 2.37
CA LEU A 10 -6.75 -1.68 2.68
C LEU A 10 -6.09 -1.13 1.43
N CYS A 11 -6.38 0.10 1.06
CA CYS A 11 -5.90 0.69 -0.19
C CYS A 11 -5.45 2.12 0.03
N ASN A 12 -4.24 2.45 -0.45
CA ASN A 12 -3.82 3.84 -0.66
C ASN A 12 -3.58 4.09 -2.14
N VAL A 13 -4.04 5.25 -2.59
CA VAL A 13 -3.86 5.73 -3.96
C VAL A 13 -2.78 6.81 -3.97
N PHE A 14 -1.84 6.69 -4.88
CA PHE A 14 -0.71 7.59 -5.03
C PHE A 14 -0.69 8.21 -6.41
N ASN A 15 -0.58 9.53 -6.47
CA ASN A 15 -0.28 10.26 -7.70
C ASN A 15 1.22 10.32 -7.89
N VAL A 16 1.67 9.95 -9.08
CA VAL A 16 3.07 10.01 -9.46
C VAL A 16 3.33 11.33 -10.17
N ASN A 17 3.97 12.26 -9.47
CA ASN A 17 4.36 13.57 -10.00
C ASN A 17 5.69 13.49 -10.75
N ASP A 18 6.13 14.59 -11.35
CA ASP A 18 7.31 14.74 -12.22
C ASP A 18 8.67 14.32 -11.64
N TYR A 19 8.73 13.91 -10.37
CA TYR A 19 9.96 13.42 -9.71
C TYR A 19 10.36 11.99 -10.08
N VAL A 20 9.60 11.33 -10.94
CA VAL A 20 9.73 9.89 -11.24
C VAL A 20 10.79 9.57 -12.26
N ASP A 21 11.34 10.56 -12.97
CA ASP A 21 12.40 10.32 -13.96
C ASP A 21 13.63 9.61 -13.38
N GLU A 22 13.82 9.70 -12.05
CA GLU A 22 14.89 8.98 -11.37
C GLU A 22 14.47 7.72 -10.62
N TYR A 23 13.19 7.62 -10.19
CA TYR A 23 12.66 6.53 -9.36
C TYR A 23 11.34 6.04 -9.94
N ASN A 24 11.44 5.13 -10.88
CA ASN A 24 10.33 4.67 -11.71
C ASN A 24 9.85 3.25 -11.39
N GLU A 25 10.28 2.69 -10.27
CA GLU A 25 9.83 1.38 -9.79
C GLU A 25 9.46 1.41 -8.31
N ILE A 26 8.39 0.70 -7.96
CA ILE A 26 8.10 0.30 -6.58
C ILE A 26 8.71 -1.08 -6.38
N ASN A 27 9.69 -1.21 -5.49
CA ASN A 27 10.35 -2.49 -5.19
C ASN A 27 9.99 -3.05 -3.82
N LYS A 28 9.45 -2.22 -2.93
CA LYS A 28 8.98 -2.62 -1.60
C LYS A 28 7.73 -1.84 -1.23
N VAL A 29 6.95 -2.44 -0.35
CA VAL A 29 5.81 -1.78 0.30
C VAL A 29 5.95 -1.89 1.81
N MET A 30 5.86 -0.76 2.49
CA MET A 30 5.79 -0.69 3.95
C MET A 30 4.36 -0.39 4.36
N PHE A 31 3.84 -1.15 5.32
CA PHE A 31 2.50 -0.94 5.84
C PHE A 31 2.44 -1.31 7.32
N TYR A 32 1.44 -0.77 8.01
CA TYR A 32 1.20 -1.08 9.42
C TYR A 32 -0.03 -1.96 9.54
N LEU A 33 0.05 -3.02 10.32
CA LEU A 33 -1.06 -3.90 10.62
C LEU A 33 -1.34 -3.99 12.12
N ARG A 34 -2.60 -4.27 12.41
CA ARG A 34 -3.07 -4.68 13.72
C ARG A 34 -4.07 -5.81 13.55
N ALA A 35 -3.67 -7.02 13.90
CA ALA A 35 -4.48 -8.22 13.75
C ALA A 35 -4.11 -9.30 14.76
N SER A 36 -5.08 -10.11 15.18
CA SER A 36 -4.82 -11.30 16.02
C SER A 36 -4.58 -12.57 15.19
N GLY A 37 -4.07 -12.43 13.97
CA GLY A 37 -3.73 -13.49 13.03
C GLY A 37 -4.44 -13.32 11.69
N CYS A 38 -3.67 -12.95 10.67
CA CYS A 38 -4.14 -12.86 9.30
C CYS A 38 -3.06 -13.31 8.32
N ASN A 39 -3.48 -13.71 7.13
CA ASN A 39 -2.62 -13.73 5.95
C ASN A 39 -2.80 -12.39 5.24
N TYR A 40 -1.81 -11.96 4.47
CA TYR A 40 -1.91 -10.77 3.63
C TYR A 40 -1.33 -11.02 2.25
N GLU A 41 -1.88 -10.30 1.28
CA GLU A 41 -1.40 -10.20 -0.09
C GLU A 41 -1.22 -8.71 -0.41
N VAL A 42 -0.11 -8.38 -1.07
CA VAL A 42 0.17 -7.04 -1.58
C VAL A 42 -0.06 -7.02 -3.08
N LYS A 43 -0.94 -6.15 -3.55
CA LYS A 43 -1.24 -5.95 -4.97
C LYS A 43 -1.04 -4.49 -5.33
N ILE A 44 -0.60 -4.22 -6.56
CA ILE A 44 -0.47 -2.85 -7.10
C ILE A 44 -1.15 -2.81 -8.45
N ILE A 45 -1.92 -1.76 -8.69
CA ILE A 45 -2.67 -1.57 -9.93
C ILE A 45 -2.58 -0.11 -10.41
N ASP A 46 -2.68 0.08 -11.70
CA ASP A 46 -2.89 1.39 -12.31
C ASP A 46 -4.37 1.79 -12.18
N VAL A 47 -4.61 2.97 -11.62
CA VAL A 47 -5.95 3.57 -11.45
C VAL A 47 -6.00 4.97 -12.02
N THR A 48 -5.27 5.22 -13.10
CA THR A 48 -5.22 6.53 -13.78
C THR A 48 -6.61 7.02 -14.20
N ASN A 49 -7.57 6.12 -14.37
CA ASN A 49 -8.98 6.42 -14.65
C ASN A 49 -9.83 6.69 -13.39
N ASP A 50 -9.25 6.79 -12.21
CA ASP A 50 -9.91 7.02 -10.91
C ASP A 50 -10.91 5.94 -10.45
N ILE A 51 -10.83 4.74 -11.01
CA ILE A 51 -11.73 3.64 -10.67
C ILE A 51 -10.96 2.54 -9.94
N LEU A 52 -11.33 2.28 -8.68
CA LEU A 52 -10.87 1.09 -7.95
C LEU A 52 -11.66 -0.14 -8.42
N PRO A 53 -10.99 -1.28 -8.69
CA PRO A 53 -11.68 -2.49 -9.09
C PRO A 53 -12.52 -3.05 -7.94
N THR A 54 -13.63 -3.67 -8.27
CA THR A 54 -14.49 -4.37 -7.33
C THR A 54 -14.13 -5.86 -7.19
N ASP A 55 -13.23 -6.34 -8.05
CA ASP A 55 -12.70 -7.70 -8.05
C ASP A 55 -11.18 -7.65 -8.28
N LEU A 56 -10.46 -8.47 -7.54
CA LEU A 56 -8.99 -8.57 -7.57
C LEU A 56 -8.49 -9.99 -7.85
N ASP A 57 -9.37 -10.92 -8.19
CA ASP A 57 -9.01 -12.34 -8.34
C ASP A 57 -8.03 -12.58 -9.49
N ASP A 58 -8.16 -11.81 -10.58
CA ASP A 58 -7.25 -11.88 -11.72
C ASP A 58 -5.93 -11.10 -11.52
N ILE A 59 -5.78 -10.37 -10.41
CA ILE A 59 -4.59 -9.59 -10.10
C ILE A 59 -3.67 -10.38 -9.18
N GLY A 60 -2.51 -10.78 -9.70
CA GLY A 60 -1.52 -11.52 -8.93
C GLY A 60 -0.97 -10.72 -7.74
N ALA A 61 -0.71 -11.39 -6.62
CA ALA A 61 -0.02 -10.79 -5.50
C ALA A 61 1.47 -10.60 -5.82
N LEU A 62 2.01 -9.43 -5.50
CA LEU A 62 3.42 -9.11 -5.64
C LEU A 62 4.23 -9.44 -4.38
N ALA A 63 3.56 -9.60 -3.25
CA ALA A 63 4.11 -10.15 -2.01
C ALA A 63 3.00 -10.78 -1.19
N GLU A 64 3.35 -11.76 -0.37
CA GLU A 64 2.42 -12.48 0.50
C GLU A 64 3.09 -12.81 1.83
N GLY A 65 2.29 -12.89 2.87
CA GLY A 65 2.80 -13.27 4.17
C GLY A 65 1.71 -13.49 5.20
N SER A 66 2.15 -13.55 6.44
CA SER A 66 1.23 -13.68 7.56
C SER A 66 1.69 -12.88 8.77
N PHE A 67 0.73 -12.38 9.53
CA PHE A 67 0.99 -11.48 10.64
C PHE A 67 0.07 -11.77 11.84
N SER A 68 0.60 -11.55 13.03
CA SER A 68 -0.18 -11.54 14.27
C SER A 68 0.46 -10.54 15.23
N GLY A 69 -0.31 -9.59 15.70
CA GLY A 69 0.16 -8.53 16.59
C GLY A 69 -0.18 -7.14 16.08
N GLU A 70 0.70 -6.21 16.38
CA GLU A 70 0.61 -4.81 15.98
C GLU A 70 2.00 -4.30 15.60
N GLY A 71 2.16 -3.74 14.38
CA GLY A 71 3.45 -3.24 13.93
C GLY A 71 3.57 -2.98 12.44
N TYR A 72 4.75 -2.48 12.07
CA TYR A 72 5.13 -2.24 10.68
C TYR A 72 5.64 -3.53 10.03
N ILE A 73 5.28 -3.69 8.78
CA ILE A 73 5.77 -4.74 7.88
C ILE A 73 6.40 -4.03 6.69
N THR A 74 7.52 -4.54 6.22
CA THR A 74 8.13 -4.11 4.96
C THR A 74 8.35 -5.33 4.10
N GLU A 75 7.66 -5.39 2.97
CA GLU A 75 7.74 -6.48 2.01
C GLU A 75 8.51 -6.08 0.76
N ASN A 76 9.42 -6.96 0.33
CA ASN A 76 10.00 -6.86 -0.99
C ASN A 76 9.01 -7.43 -2.00
N LEU A 77 8.77 -6.72 -3.08
CA LEU A 77 7.95 -7.26 -4.16
C LEU A 77 8.71 -8.35 -4.91
N SER A 78 8.01 -9.41 -5.29
CA SER A 78 8.55 -10.52 -6.09
C SER A 78 9.06 -10.05 -7.47
N THR A 79 8.43 -9.01 -7.99
CA THR A 79 8.82 -8.27 -9.20
C THR A 79 8.58 -6.78 -8.93
N PRO A 80 9.56 -5.90 -9.19
CA PRO A 80 9.35 -4.47 -9.13
C PRO A 80 8.19 -4.04 -10.02
N TYR A 81 7.38 -3.09 -9.54
CA TYR A 81 6.25 -2.56 -10.28
C TYR A 81 6.63 -1.22 -10.91
N ASN A 82 6.59 -1.14 -12.24
CA ASN A 82 6.91 0.08 -12.98
C ASN A 82 5.83 1.13 -12.79
N ILE A 83 6.26 2.37 -12.58
CA ILE A 83 5.40 3.55 -12.48
C ILE A 83 5.85 4.61 -13.47
N GLU A 84 4.89 5.38 -13.98
CA GLU A 84 5.14 6.43 -14.97
C GLU A 84 4.75 7.80 -14.42
N SER A 85 5.41 8.85 -14.89
CA SER A 85 5.07 10.23 -14.56
C SER A 85 3.62 10.54 -14.99
N GLY A 86 2.87 11.18 -14.11
CA GLY A 86 1.45 11.46 -14.30
C GLY A 86 0.52 10.27 -14.08
N GLY A 87 1.05 9.08 -13.80
CA GLY A 87 0.25 7.90 -13.47
C GLY A 87 -0.37 7.97 -12.07
N LYS A 88 -1.39 7.17 -11.85
CA LYS A 88 -2.06 7.03 -10.57
C LYS A 88 -2.15 5.56 -10.20
N TYR A 89 -1.62 5.20 -9.06
CA TYR A 89 -1.45 3.80 -8.66
C TYR A 89 -2.10 3.52 -7.30
N ALA A 90 -2.79 2.40 -7.18
CA ALA A 90 -3.33 1.91 -5.93
C ALA A 90 -2.48 0.76 -5.40
N ILE A 91 -2.05 0.86 -4.15
CA ILE A 91 -1.45 -0.26 -3.40
C ILE A 91 -2.53 -0.83 -2.50
N ILE A 92 -2.84 -2.09 -2.71
CA ILE A 92 -3.90 -2.80 -2.01
C ILE A 92 -3.29 -3.91 -1.17
N ILE A 93 -3.65 -3.94 0.11
CA ILE A 93 -3.31 -5.01 1.05
C ILE A 93 -4.59 -5.78 1.34
N LYS A 94 -4.72 -6.99 0.79
CA LYS A 94 -5.80 -7.92 1.15
C LYS A 94 -5.41 -8.62 2.44
N LEU A 95 -6.30 -8.64 3.41
CA LEU A 95 -6.11 -9.29 4.71
C LEU A 95 -7.17 -10.38 4.89
N SER A 96 -6.74 -11.61 5.09
CA SER A 96 -7.62 -12.75 5.31
C SER A 96 -7.41 -13.33 6.70
N PRO A 97 -8.44 -13.40 7.55
CA PRO A 97 -8.32 -13.97 8.90
C PRO A 97 -7.89 -15.43 8.87
N LYS A 98 -6.95 -15.82 9.75
CA LYS A 98 -6.48 -17.22 9.85
C LYS A 98 -7.49 -18.16 10.50
N SER A 99 -8.43 -17.62 11.27
CA SER A 99 -9.45 -18.38 11.98
C SER A 99 -10.68 -17.52 12.27
N SER A 100 -11.78 -18.14 12.62
CA SER A 100 -13.02 -17.47 13.03
C SER A 100 -12.86 -16.60 14.30
N SER A 101 -11.82 -16.87 15.11
CA SER A 101 -11.48 -16.04 16.29
C SER A 101 -10.53 -14.89 15.96
N SER A 102 -9.92 -14.88 14.78
CA SER A 102 -9.06 -13.78 14.34
C SER A 102 -9.82 -12.46 14.20
N ARG A 103 -9.12 -11.37 14.43
CA ARG A 103 -9.65 -10.01 14.32
C ARG A 103 -8.64 -9.16 13.58
N ILE A 104 -9.15 -8.41 12.60
CA ILE A 104 -8.39 -7.45 11.82
C ILE A 104 -8.95 -6.06 12.13
N TYR A 105 -8.07 -5.08 12.31
CA TYR A 105 -8.43 -3.70 12.61
C TYR A 105 -7.92 -2.78 11.50
N ILE A 106 -8.67 -1.74 11.18
CA ILE A 106 -8.21 -0.72 10.23
C ILE A 106 -7.15 0.13 10.94
N PRO A 107 -5.89 0.12 10.46
CA PRO A 107 -4.83 0.96 11.00
C PRO A 107 -4.81 2.29 10.23
N TYR A 108 -5.27 3.37 10.83
CA TYR A 108 -5.21 4.69 10.21
C TYR A 108 -4.43 5.69 11.05
N GLU A 109 -3.76 6.60 10.39
CA GLU A 109 -3.20 7.81 10.97
C GLU A 109 -4.33 8.85 11.06
N GLY A 110 -4.81 9.09 12.27
CA GLY A 110 -5.84 10.11 12.49
C GLY A 110 -5.23 11.47 12.84
N THR A 111 -6.08 12.49 12.90
CA THR A 111 -5.72 13.80 13.43
C THR A 111 -5.37 13.66 14.92
N PHE A 112 -4.08 13.64 15.22
CA PHE A 112 -3.61 13.58 16.59
C PHE A 112 -3.20 14.97 17.06
N LYS A 113 -3.96 15.55 18.00
CA LYS A 113 -3.57 16.78 18.68
C LYS A 113 -2.46 16.48 19.67
N TRP A 114 -1.23 16.76 19.30
CA TRP A 114 -0.14 16.75 20.26
C TRP A 114 0.07 18.16 20.81
N THR A 115 -0.26 18.35 22.09
CA THR A 115 -0.19 19.66 22.77
C THR A 115 1.15 19.98 23.39
N LYS A 116 2.23 19.29 23.04
CA LYS A 116 3.57 19.66 23.50
C LYS A 116 4.08 20.84 22.68
N ASN A 117 4.20 21.99 23.32
CA ASN A 117 4.69 23.28 22.76
C ASN A 117 3.73 23.99 21.79
N SER A 118 2.42 23.85 21.94
CA SER A 118 1.40 24.59 21.17
C SER A 118 1.51 24.43 19.64
N LYS A 119 2.17 23.38 19.15
CA LYS A 119 2.19 23.03 17.74
C LYS A 119 1.27 21.84 17.52
N GLU A 120 0.24 22.07 16.73
CA GLU A 120 -0.66 21.04 16.21
C GLU A 120 -0.02 20.51 14.92
N ILE A 121 0.36 19.23 14.91
CA ILE A 121 0.77 18.54 13.68
C ILE A 121 -0.44 17.75 13.23
N LEU A 122 -1.11 18.24 12.21
CA LEU A 122 -2.20 17.55 11.56
C LEU A 122 -1.64 16.86 10.31
N PRO A 123 -1.83 15.55 10.13
CA PRO A 123 -1.56 14.92 8.85
C PRO A 123 -2.46 15.56 7.79
N GLU A 124 -1.93 15.78 6.60
CA GLU A 124 -2.74 16.13 5.45
C GLU A 124 -3.53 14.88 5.03
N ILE A 125 -4.85 14.98 5.08
CA ILE A 125 -5.77 13.89 4.77
C ILE A 125 -6.73 14.41 3.71
N ASN A 126 -6.71 13.80 2.55
CA ASN A 126 -7.52 14.18 1.41
C ASN A 126 -8.52 13.10 1.04
N GLU A 127 -9.59 13.50 0.37
CA GLU A 127 -10.53 12.57 -0.25
C GLU A 127 -9.84 11.74 -1.35
N ASN A 128 -10.29 10.51 -1.53
CA ASN A 128 -9.83 9.61 -2.59
C ASN A 128 -8.34 9.19 -2.51
N GLU A 129 -7.74 9.25 -1.32
CA GLU A 129 -6.36 8.78 -1.09
C GLU A 129 -6.30 7.45 -0.35
N SER A 130 -7.20 7.21 0.59
CA SER A 130 -7.19 6.00 1.43
C SER A 130 -8.57 5.37 1.51
N PHE A 131 -8.62 4.08 1.26
CA PHE A 131 -9.87 3.32 1.25
C PHE A 131 -9.72 2.02 2.05
N PHE A 132 -10.80 1.59 2.66
CA PHE A 132 -10.94 0.21 3.08
C PHE A 132 -12.11 -0.44 2.34
N GLY A 133 -12.02 -1.73 2.08
CA GLY A 133 -13.04 -2.50 1.36
C GLY A 133 -13.42 -3.76 2.13
N THR A 134 -14.69 -4.11 2.04
CA THR A 134 -15.24 -5.39 2.50
C THR A 134 -16.03 -6.02 1.37
N LEU A 135 -16.21 -7.34 1.40
CA LEU A 135 -17.01 -8.01 0.38
C LEU A 135 -18.51 -7.76 0.63
N ASP A 136 -19.22 -7.44 -0.43
CA ASP A 136 -20.67 -7.38 -0.44
C ASP A 136 -21.31 -8.78 -0.60
N SER A 137 -22.64 -8.85 -0.70
CA SER A 137 -23.36 -10.12 -0.87
C SER A 137 -23.12 -10.81 -2.22
N LEU A 138 -22.51 -10.14 -3.18
CA LEU A 138 -22.13 -10.65 -4.49
C LEU A 138 -20.64 -10.97 -4.60
N ASN A 139 -19.90 -10.88 -3.48
CA ASN A 139 -18.46 -11.00 -3.39
C ASN A 139 -17.67 -9.90 -4.14
N ASN A 140 -18.28 -8.75 -4.39
CA ASN A 140 -17.55 -7.58 -4.87
C ASN A 140 -16.99 -6.78 -3.71
N ILE A 141 -15.86 -6.12 -3.93
CA ILE A 141 -15.26 -5.22 -2.93
C ILE A 141 -16.06 -3.91 -2.91
N ALA A 142 -16.72 -3.65 -1.78
CA ALA A 142 -17.38 -2.39 -1.50
C ALA A 142 -16.36 -1.45 -0.84
N TRP A 143 -15.83 -0.50 -1.62
CA TRP A 143 -14.85 0.47 -1.16
C TRP A 143 -15.50 1.61 -0.36
N ASN A 144 -14.85 1.98 0.73
CA ASN A 144 -15.22 3.10 1.59
C ASN A 144 -14.03 4.04 1.73
N ASP A 145 -14.21 5.32 1.41
CA ASP A 145 -13.19 6.34 1.60
C ASP A 145 -13.00 6.64 3.09
N CYS A 146 -11.77 6.54 3.57
CA CYS A 146 -11.43 6.80 4.97
C CYS A 146 -11.64 8.27 5.37
N PHE A 147 -11.64 9.20 4.41
CA PHE A 147 -11.91 10.61 4.66
C PHE A 147 -13.39 10.88 4.97
N SER A 148 -14.31 10.23 4.25
CA SER A 148 -15.74 10.51 4.33
C SER A 148 -16.53 9.54 5.22
N ASN A 149 -15.90 8.45 5.69
CA ASN A 149 -16.57 7.42 6.48
C ASN A 149 -16.46 7.67 7.98
N ASP A 150 -17.46 8.37 8.53
CA ASP A 150 -17.53 8.68 9.97
C ASP A 150 -17.83 7.46 10.84
N GLU A 151 -18.44 6.40 10.28
CA GLU A 151 -18.88 5.24 11.05
C GLU A 151 -17.68 4.41 11.55
N TYR A 152 -16.71 4.13 10.69
CA TYR A 152 -15.57 3.26 11.01
C TYR A 152 -14.35 4.01 11.55
N CYS A 153 -14.28 5.31 11.31
CA CYS A 153 -13.19 6.17 11.74
C CYS A 153 -13.48 7.02 12.97
N ASP A 154 -14.59 6.77 13.69
CA ASP A 154 -15.02 7.50 14.90
C ASP A 154 -15.07 9.04 14.70
N GLY A 155 -15.49 9.51 13.53
CA GLY A 155 -15.48 10.93 13.17
C GLY A 155 -14.07 11.50 12.96
N ASN A 156 -13.03 10.66 13.00
CA ASN A 156 -11.66 11.07 12.72
C ASN A 156 -11.31 10.69 11.29
N LYS A 157 -11.05 11.69 10.48
CA LYS A 157 -10.44 11.50 9.16
C LYS A 157 -9.06 10.90 9.34
N GLY A 158 -8.68 9.97 8.47
CA GLY A 158 -7.39 9.32 8.59
C GLY A 158 -6.90 8.71 7.28
N ASN A 159 -5.59 8.69 7.11
CA ASN A 159 -4.94 7.94 6.03
C ASN A 159 -4.49 6.57 6.54
N LEU A 160 -4.59 5.57 5.69
CA LEU A 160 -3.99 4.27 5.97
C LEU A 160 -2.46 4.38 5.94
N ILE A 161 -1.80 3.60 6.78
CA ILE A 161 -0.35 3.58 6.84
C ILE A 161 0.16 2.55 5.81
N ILE A 162 0.15 2.93 4.54
CA ILE A 162 0.72 2.18 3.42
C ILE A 162 1.66 3.11 2.66
N ARG A 163 2.91 2.68 2.42
CA ARG A 163 3.95 3.50 1.80
C ARG A 163 4.70 2.69 0.74
N PRO A 164 4.79 3.15 -0.51
CA PRO A 164 5.71 2.58 -1.49
C PRO A 164 7.15 2.98 -1.15
N VAL A 165 8.08 2.07 -1.45
CA VAL A 165 9.51 2.36 -1.48
C VAL A 165 9.96 2.30 -2.92
N LEU A 166 10.44 3.42 -3.42
CA LEU A 166 10.80 3.59 -4.82
C LEU A 166 12.27 3.24 -5.05
N SER A 167 12.57 2.74 -6.26
CA SER A 167 13.90 2.51 -6.76
C SER A 167 14.04 2.98 -8.21
N LYS A 168 15.28 3.16 -8.65
CA LYS A 168 15.57 3.32 -10.07
C LYS A 168 15.40 1.97 -10.76
N ALA A 169 14.67 1.92 -11.87
CA ALA A 169 14.75 0.76 -12.75
C ALA A 169 16.20 0.58 -13.16
N LYS A 170 16.71 -0.63 -13.03
CA LYS A 170 17.99 -0.96 -13.63
C LYS A 170 17.81 -0.87 -15.15
N ASN A 171 18.35 0.19 -15.75
CA ASN A 171 18.47 0.22 -17.20
C ASN A 171 19.27 -1.01 -17.62
N VAL A 172 18.72 -1.83 -18.50
CA VAL A 172 19.42 -2.98 -19.08
C VAL A 172 20.69 -2.53 -19.82
N SER A 173 20.80 -1.24 -20.16
CA SER A 173 22.00 -0.61 -20.73
C SER A 173 23.10 -0.33 -19.70
N ASP A 174 22.80 -0.37 -18.39
CA ASP A 174 23.77 -0.26 -17.30
C ASP A 174 24.31 -1.64 -16.87
N ASP A 175 23.84 -2.72 -17.45
CA ASP A 175 24.62 -3.95 -17.50
C ASP A 175 25.91 -3.60 -18.22
N ILE A 176 26.98 -3.47 -17.44
CA ILE A 176 28.33 -3.30 -17.97
C ILE A 176 28.51 -4.44 -18.95
N VAL A 177 28.31 -4.17 -20.24
CA VAL A 177 28.85 -5.01 -21.29
C VAL A 177 30.34 -4.88 -21.10
N LEU A 178 30.94 -5.85 -20.40
CA LEU A 178 32.38 -5.98 -20.31
C LEU A 178 32.82 -6.12 -21.76
N ASN A 179 33.30 -5.01 -22.32
CA ASN A 179 33.90 -5.01 -23.62
C ASN A 179 35.06 -5.99 -23.52
N PRO A 180 35.12 -7.05 -24.34
CA PRO A 180 36.20 -8.05 -24.25
C PRO A 180 37.60 -7.46 -24.42
N ASP A 181 37.69 -6.19 -24.83
CA ASP A 181 38.94 -5.45 -24.95
C ASP A 181 39.36 -4.68 -23.69
N THR A 182 38.60 -4.75 -22.59
CA THR A 182 39.02 -4.18 -21.31
C THR A 182 39.97 -5.16 -20.62
N ILE A 183 41.21 -5.17 -21.06
CA ILE A 183 42.31 -5.86 -20.37
C ILE A 183 42.54 -5.09 -19.08
N ILE A 184 42.22 -5.71 -17.95
CA ILE A 184 42.64 -5.22 -16.63
C ILE A 184 44.13 -5.49 -16.55
N ASP A 185 44.95 -4.45 -16.79
CA ASP A 185 46.37 -4.51 -16.54
C ASP A 185 46.61 -4.59 -15.03
N THR A 186 46.95 -5.77 -14.57
CA THR A 186 47.34 -6.04 -13.18
C THR A 186 48.83 -6.01 -13.05
N SER A 187 49.50 -4.90 -13.34
CA SER A 187 50.89 -4.68 -13.00
C SER A 187 51.05 -3.90 -11.71
#